data_15008813b04f9b5bd6cf600575fb6780
#
_entry.id   15008813b04f9b5bd6cf600575fb6780
#
_cell.length_a   1.000
_cell.length_b   1.000
_cell.length_c   1.000
_cell.angle_alpha   90.00
_cell.angle_beta   90.00
_cell.angle_gamma   90.00
#
_symmetry.space_group_name_H-M   'P 1'
#
loop_
_entity.id
_entity.type
_entity.pdbx_description
1 polymer ?
#
loop_
_entity_poly.entity_id
_entity_poly.type
_entity_poly.pdbx_seq_one_letter_code
_entity_poly.pdbx_strand_id
1 'polypeptide(L)'
;MAQTPNTATVHPVIERNDHHSFMEYALKHARLSPAARAEFCVGAVLVDSQVNRILSTGYSLELPSPVGDQGNTHAEQCCFIKVALAHNLPPAHAEDHIRHVLPARTVLYTTMEPCNDRLSGNISCVERILKLKDVVRSVYVGIREPSTFVRCNDGMKRLQEAGIEVRITEDMKEYILNASIAGRRTASL
;
A
#
# COMPACT_ATOMS: atom_id res chain seq x y z
N MET A 1 26.02 -21.93 0.73
CA MET A 1 24.79 -21.25 1.16
C MET A 1 23.77 -21.44 0.07
N ALA A 2 22.74 -22.24 0.31
CA ALA A 2 21.74 -22.56 -0.70
C ALA A 2 20.84 -21.33 -0.92
N GLN A 3 20.80 -20.81 -2.14
CA GLN A 3 19.82 -19.83 -2.57
C GLN A 3 18.46 -20.53 -2.58
N THR A 4 17.56 -20.12 -1.70
CA THR A 4 16.14 -20.47 -1.79
C THR A 4 15.60 -19.99 -3.13
N PRO A 5 14.90 -20.84 -3.91
CA PRO A 5 14.33 -20.40 -5.17
C PRO A 5 13.34 -19.28 -4.91
N ASN A 6 13.53 -18.16 -5.60
CA ASN A 6 12.58 -17.06 -5.65
C ASN A 6 11.30 -17.57 -6.33
N THR A 7 10.37 -18.10 -5.54
CA THR A 7 9.02 -18.43 -6.02
C THR A 7 8.33 -17.12 -6.35
N ALA A 8 8.39 -16.74 -7.62
CA ALA A 8 7.63 -15.60 -8.12
C ALA A 8 6.18 -15.78 -7.69
N THR A 9 5.66 -14.87 -6.90
CA THR A 9 4.27 -14.87 -6.45
C THR A 9 3.38 -14.81 -7.69
N VAL A 10 2.60 -15.85 -7.94
CA VAL A 10 1.65 -15.86 -9.06
C VAL A 10 0.46 -15.01 -8.67
N HIS A 11 0.33 -13.85 -9.30
CA HIS A 11 -0.81 -12.96 -9.13
C HIS A 11 -1.98 -13.39 -10.04
N PRO A 12 -3.23 -13.10 -9.66
CA PRO A 12 -4.39 -13.34 -10.53
C PRO A 12 -4.31 -12.45 -11.78
N VAL A 13 -4.89 -12.93 -12.87
CA VAL A 13 -5.14 -12.10 -14.05
C VAL A 13 -6.41 -11.32 -13.78
N ILE A 14 -6.31 -10.01 -13.75
CA ILE A 14 -7.42 -9.07 -13.56
C ILE A 14 -7.57 -8.28 -14.85
N GLU A 15 -8.79 -8.07 -15.32
CA GLU A 15 -9.06 -7.34 -16.55
C GLU A 15 -8.60 -5.87 -16.45
N ARG A 16 -8.21 -5.29 -17.59
CA ARG A 16 -7.78 -3.89 -17.65
C ARG A 16 -8.92 -2.97 -17.24
N ASN A 17 -8.62 -2.01 -16.37
CA ASN A 17 -9.57 -1.04 -15.78
C ASN A 17 -10.65 -1.67 -14.88
N ASP A 18 -10.54 -2.93 -14.54
CA ASP A 18 -11.38 -3.53 -13.48
C ASP A 18 -10.85 -3.11 -12.10
N HIS A 19 -11.13 -1.84 -11.76
CA HIS A 19 -10.68 -1.24 -10.50
C HIS A 19 -11.31 -1.92 -9.28
N HIS A 20 -12.50 -2.49 -9.44
CA HIS A 20 -13.17 -3.26 -8.40
C HIS A 20 -12.36 -4.51 -8.03
N SER A 21 -12.01 -5.33 -9.01
CA SER A 21 -11.24 -6.57 -8.78
C SER A 21 -9.83 -6.30 -8.26
N PHE A 22 -9.18 -5.22 -8.67
CA PHE A 22 -7.91 -4.80 -8.07
C PHE A 22 -8.08 -4.40 -6.60
N MET A 23 -9.14 -3.67 -6.25
CA MET A 23 -9.43 -3.31 -4.87
C MET A 23 -9.83 -4.54 -4.03
N GLU A 24 -10.60 -5.47 -4.60
CA GLU A 24 -10.91 -6.74 -3.96
C GLU A 24 -9.63 -7.55 -3.67
N TYR A 25 -8.67 -7.54 -4.60
CA TYR A 25 -7.39 -8.19 -4.40
C TYR A 25 -6.57 -7.51 -3.30
N ALA A 26 -6.58 -6.18 -3.23
CA ALA A 26 -6.00 -5.45 -2.11
C ALA A 26 -6.68 -5.83 -0.78
N LEU A 27 -8.02 -5.97 -0.76
CA LEU A 27 -8.77 -6.40 0.41
C LEU A 27 -8.41 -7.83 0.87
N LYS A 28 -8.13 -8.74 -0.07
CA LYS A 28 -7.61 -10.08 0.27
C LYS A 28 -6.28 -9.98 1.00
N HIS A 29 -5.41 -9.08 0.58
CA HIS A 29 -4.14 -8.83 1.28
C HIS A 29 -4.35 -8.18 2.64
N ALA A 30 -5.26 -7.22 2.79
CA ALA A 30 -5.60 -6.64 4.10
C ALA A 30 -5.94 -7.69 5.16
N ARG A 31 -6.66 -8.76 4.76
CA ARG A 31 -7.06 -9.86 5.64
C ARG A 31 -5.89 -10.75 6.11
N LEU A 32 -4.71 -10.62 5.50
CA LEU A 32 -3.49 -11.31 5.93
C LEU A 32 -2.76 -10.56 7.04
N SER A 33 -3.13 -9.29 7.29
CA SER A 33 -2.50 -8.49 8.34
C SER A 33 -2.66 -9.16 9.71
N PRO A 34 -1.60 -9.27 10.51
CA PRO A 34 -1.70 -9.79 11.85
C PRO A 34 -2.57 -8.89 12.73
N ALA A 35 -3.28 -9.48 13.68
CA ALA A 35 -4.09 -8.74 14.63
C ALA A 35 -3.19 -7.87 15.53
N ALA A 36 -3.41 -6.55 15.52
CA ALA A 36 -2.69 -5.60 16.36
C ALA A 36 -3.66 -4.53 16.90
N ARG A 37 -3.59 -4.24 18.21
CA ARG A 37 -4.55 -3.35 18.88
C ARG A 37 -4.57 -1.91 18.33
N ALA A 38 -3.43 -1.43 17.87
CA ALA A 38 -3.23 -0.04 17.45
C ALA A 38 -3.22 0.15 15.92
N GLU A 39 -3.34 -0.92 15.15
CA GLU A 39 -3.16 -0.88 13.71
C GLU A 39 -4.44 -1.23 12.95
N PHE A 40 -4.61 -0.61 11.77
CA PHE A 40 -5.61 -1.05 10.81
C PHE A 40 -5.03 -2.14 9.91
N CYS A 41 -5.86 -3.13 9.57
CA CYS A 41 -5.51 -4.10 8.54
C CYS A 41 -5.71 -3.45 7.16
N VAL A 42 -4.63 -3.02 6.55
CA VAL A 42 -4.61 -2.40 5.23
C VAL A 42 -3.95 -3.34 4.24
N GLY A 43 -4.45 -3.38 3.02
CA GLY A 43 -3.85 -4.09 1.90
C GLY A 43 -3.62 -3.15 0.73
N ALA A 44 -2.56 -3.41 -0.05
CA ALA A 44 -2.21 -2.61 -1.21
C ALA A 44 -1.78 -3.50 -2.38
N VAL A 45 -2.00 -3.00 -3.60
CA VAL A 45 -1.59 -3.61 -4.87
C VAL A 45 -0.99 -2.54 -5.77
N LEU A 46 0.22 -2.77 -6.25
CA LEU A 46 0.92 -1.90 -7.19
C LEU A 46 0.86 -2.51 -8.59
N VAL A 47 0.43 -1.73 -9.58
CA VAL A 47 0.11 -2.22 -10.93
C VAL A 47 0.79 -1.39 -11.99
N ASP A 48 1.38 -2.04 -12.99
CA ASP A 48 1.72 -1.43 -14.28
C ASP A 48 0.46 -1.39 -15.15
N SER A 49 -0.16 -0.23 -15.30
CA SER A 49 -1.40 -0.09 -16.08
C SER A 49 -1.19 -0.13 -17.59
N GLN A 50 0.05 0.01 -18.09
CA GLN A 50 0.33 -0.07 -19.53
C GLN A 50 0.18 -1.50 -20.03
N VAL A 51 0.73 -2.46 -19.29
CA VAL A 51 0.69 -3.89 -19.67
C VAL A 51 -0.24 -4.70 -18.77
N ASN A 52 -0.98 -4.02 -17.88
CA ASN A 52 -1.95 -4.62 -16.96
C ASN A 52 -1.33 -5.72 -16.08
N ARG A 53 -0.18 -5.43 -15.48
CA ARG A 53 0.58 -6.39 -14.66
C ARG A 53 0.69 -5.93 -13.23
N ILE A 54 0.38 -6.81 -12.28
CA ILE A 54 0.65 -6.59 -10.86
C ILE A 54 2.17 -6.64 -10.65
N LEU A 55 2.71 -5.58 -10.08
CA LEU A 55 4.15 -5.43 -9.78
C LEU A 55 4.48 -5.97 -8.39
N SER A 56 3.61 -5.67 -7.42
CA SER A 56 3.75 -6.14 -6.05
C SER A 56 2.43 -5.98 -5.29
N THR A 57 2.35 -6.62 -4.14
CA THR A 57 1.25 -6.49 -3.17
C THR A 57 1.84 -6.23 -1.81
N GLY A 58 1.05 -5.69 -0.88
CA GLY A 58 1.48 -5.46 0.48
C GLY A 58 0.31 -5.49 1.46
N TYR A 59 0.61 -5.72 2.74
CA TYR A 59 -0.35 -5.56 3.83
C TYR A 59 0.35 -5.03 5.08
N SER A 60 -0.44 -4.51 6.01
CA SER A 60 0.08 -3.96 7.27
C SER A 60 0.88 -5.02 8.04
N LEU A 61 2.09 -4.67 8.49
CA LEU A 61 2.98 -5.55 9.27
C LEU A 61 3.48 -6.79 8.50
N GLU A 62 3.42 -6.81 7.15
CA GLU A 62 3.88 -7.96 6.35
C GLU A 62 5.39 -8.17 6.46
N LEU A 63 6.14 -7.10 6.40
CA LEU A 63 7.60 -7.14 6.41
C LEU A 63 8.13 -6.48 7.69
N PRO A 64 9.27 -6.95 8.22
CA PRO A 64 9.95 -6.20 9.26
C PRO A 64 10.38 -4.84 8.72
N SER A 65 10.42 -3.82 9.60
CA SER A 65 10.97 -2.53 9.22
C SER A 65 12.44 -2.66 8.84
N PRO A 66 12.83 -2.15 7.66
CA PRO A 66 14.25 -2.10 7.30
C PRO A 66 15.05 -1.26 8.29
N VAL A 67 16.34 -1.54 8.42
CA VAL A 67 17.25 -0.73 9.23
C VAL A 67 17.23 0.72 8.69
N GLY A 68 16.93 1.69 9.56
CA GLY A 68 16.78 3.10 9.20
C GLY A 68 15.32 3.55 9.02
N ASP A 69 14.38 2.62 8.84
CA ASP A 69 12.94 2.89 8.84
C ASP A 69 12.34 2.49 10.21
N GLN A 70 11.85 3.44 10.99
CA GLN A 70 11.34 3.16 12.34
C GLN A 70 9.84 2.81 12.35
N GLY A 71 9.44 1.97 13.31
CA GLY A 71 8.05 1.59 13.51
C GLY A 71 7.58 0.47 12.58
N ASN A 72 6.28 0.29 12.49
CA ASN A 72 5.64 -0.79 11.73
C ASN A 72 5.63 -0.51 10.22
N THR A 73 5.66 -1.54 9.39
CA THR A 73 5.51 -1.37 7.93
C THR A 73 4.03 -1.25 7.56
N HIS A 74 3.71 -0.30 6.69
CA HIS A 74 2.39 -0.14 6.09
C HIS A 74 2.30 -0.89 4.75
N ALA A 75 1.09 -1.15 4.29
CA ALA A 75 0.83 -1.93 3.08
C ALA A 75 1.52 -1.35 1.84
N GLU A 76 1.43 -0.03 1.63
CA GLU A 76 2.06 0.67 0.51
C GLU A 76 3.58 0.57 0.58
N GLN A 77 4.13 0.75 1.79
CA GLN A 77 5.57 0.61 2.04
C GLN A 77 6.05 -0.82 1.71
N CYS A 78 5.28 -1.85 2.08
CA CYS A 78 5.60 -3.24 1.73
C CYS A 78 5.62 -3.46 0.22
N CYS A 79 4.71 -2.84 -0.53
CA CYS A 79 4.76 -2.87 -2.00
C CYS A 79 6.09 -2.31 -2.53
N PHE A 80 6.53 -1.16 -2.04
CA PHE A 80 7.76 -0.52 -2.50
C PHE A 80 9.00 -1.32 -2.11
N ILE A 81 9.05 -1.84 -0.88
CA ILE A 81 10.14 -2.71 -0.41
C ILE A 81 10.28 -3.94 -1.32
N LYS A 82 9.18 -4.61 -1.65
CA LYS A 82 9.21 -5.80 -2.52
C LYS A 82 9.69 -5.47 -3.93
N VAL A 83 9.32 -4.32 -4.49
CA VAL A 83 9.86 -3.87 -5.77
C VAL A 83 11.38 -3.66 -5.65
N ALA A 84 11.85 -2.97 -4.60
CA ALA A 84 13.28 -2.78 -4.38
C ALA A 84 14.03 -4.10 -4.30
N LEU A 85 13.55 -5.04 -3.51
CA LEU A 85 14.16 -6.37 -3.36
C LEU A 85 14.19 -7.16 -4.67
N ALA A 86 13.11 -7.09 -5.47
CA ALA A 86 13.03 -7.77 -6.77
C ALA A 86 14.07 -7.24 -7.78
N HIS A 87 14.52 -6.01 -7.60
CA HIS A 87 15.53 -5.35 -8.43
C HIS A 87 16.91 -5.25 -7.75
N ASN A 88 17.13 -5.93 -6.64
CA ASN A 88 18.38 -5.88 -5.85
C ASN A 88 18.75 -4.45 -5.40
N LEU A 89 17.73 -3.63 -5.08
CA LEU A 89 17.88 -2.27 -4.56
C LEU A 89 17.70 -2.26 -3.02
N PRO A 90 18.22 -1.23 -2.34
CA PRO A 90 18.05 -1.09 -0.89
C PRO A 90 16.58 -1.08 -0.48
N PRO A 91 16.15 -1.89 0.51
CA PRO A 91 14.77 -1.91 1.00
C PRO A 91 14.44 -0.73 1.93
N ALA A 92 15.44 -0.17 2.63
CA ALA A 92 15.27 1.03 3.42
C ALA A 92 15.02 2.23 2.52
N HIS A 93 13.98 3.02 2.83
CA HIS A 93 13.58 4.14 1.97
C HIS A 93 13.42 3.72 0.50
N ALA A 94 12.80 2.57 0.26
CA ALA A 94 12.67 1.96 -1.06
C ALA A 94 12.18 2.94 -2.14
N GLU A 95 11.32 3.90 -1.76
CA GLU A 95 10.80 4.95 -2.63
C GLU A 95 11.89 5.85 -3.23
N ASP A 96 13.06 5.96 -2.61
CA ASP A 96 14.18 6.75 -3.13
C ASP A 96 14.95 5.98 -4.23
N HIS A 97 14.79 4.68 -4.29
CA HIS A 97 15.57 3.79 -5.16
C HIS A 97 14.77 3.21 -6.33
N ILE A 98 13.46 3.00 -6.18
CA ILE A 98 12.64 2.27 -7.16
C ILE A 98 12.12 3.12 -8.32
N ARG A 99 12.29 4.45 -8.30
CA ARG A 99 11.76 5.35 -9.34
C ARG A 99 12.17 4.94 -10.75
N HIS A 100 13.40 4.45 -10.93
CA HIS A 100 13.94 4.09 -12.23
C HIS A 100 13.53 2.70 -12.72
N VAL A 101 12.98 1.88 -11.86
CA VAL A 101 12.52 0.52 -12.19
C VAL A 101 11.00 0.41 -12.24
N LEU A 102 10.27 1.39 -11.69
CA LEU A 102 8.82 1.47 -11.81
C LEU A 102 8.41 1.96 -13.20
N PRO A 103 7.38 1.34 -13.83
CA PRO A 103 6.79 1.83 -15.06
C PRO A 103 6.19 3.24 -14.89
N ALA A 104 6.24 4.05 -15.96
CA ALA A 104 5.77 5.44 -15.95
C ALA A 104 4.24 5.60 -15.73
N ARG A 105 3.48 4.51 -15.79
CA ARG A 105 2.03 4.48 -15.51
C ARG A 105 1.71 3.48 -14.40
N THR A 106 2.43 3.58 -13.31
CA THR A 106 2.15 2.80 -12.10
C THR A 106 0.88 3.31 -11.43
N VAL A 107 0.03 2.39 -11.01
CA VAL A 107 -1.21 2.64 -10.26
C VAL A 107 -1.10 1.91 -8.92
N LEU A 108 -1.49 2.60 -7.85
CA LEU A 108 -1.57 2.04 -6.51
C LEU A 108 -3.04 1.87 -6.11
N TYR A 109 -3.42 0.68 -5.68
CA TYR A 109 -4.66 0.40 -4.98
C TYR A 109 -4.36 0.20 -3.52
N THR A 110 -5.07 0.88 -2.63
CA THR A 110 -4.93 0.72 -1.18
C THR A 110 -6.31 0.72 -0.52
N THR A 111 -6.56 -0.23 0.36
CA THR A 111 -7.88 -0.37 0.99
C THR A 111 -8.23 0.78 1.92
N MET A 112 -7.23 1.52 2.40
CA MET A 112 -7.42 2.70 3.25
C MET A 112 -6.60 3.87 2.71
N GLU A 113 -7.08 5.08 2.97
CA GLU A 113 -6.38 6.33 2.67
C GLU A 113 -4.94 6.28 3.19
N PRO A 114 -3.93 6.58 2.33
CA PRO A 114 -2.55 6.64 2.77
C PRO A 114 -2.37 7.64 3.92
N CYS A 115 -1.70 7.21 4.98
CA CYS A 115 -1.46 8.08 6.13
C CYS A 115 -0.63 9.30 5.76
N ASN A 116 -1.03 10.47 6.28
CA ASN A 116 -0.31 11.74 6.10
C ASN A 116 0.75 11.96 7.18
N ASP A 117 0.55 11.40 8.36
CA ASP A 117 1.45 11.46 9.50
C ASP A 117 1.62 10.10 10.15
N ARG A 118 2.73 9.89 10.85
CA ARG A 118 3.00 8.67 11.60
C ARG A 118 3.49 8.99 13.01
N LEU A 119 2.82 8.44 14.02
CA LEU A 119 3.21 8.60 15.43
C LEU A 119 4.61 8.07 15.73
N SER A 120 5.11 7.11 14.94
CA SER A 120 6.48 6.58 15.08
C SER A 120 7.56 7.56 14.62
N GLY A 121 7.20 8.68 13.99
CA GLY A 121 8.15 9.60 13.36
C GLY A 121 8.71 9.10 12.02
N ASN A 122 8.27 7.94 11.53
CA ASN A 122 8.67 7.44 10.22
C ASN A 122 8.02 8.23 9.08
N ILE A 123 8.57 8.11 7.88
CA ILE A 123 8.02 8.72 6.66
C ILE A 123 6.60 8.17 6.42
N SER A 124 5.63 9.07 6.19
CA SER A 124 4.24 8.71 5.92
C SER A 124 4.07 8.07 4.55
N CYS A 125 2.97 7.32 4.33
CA CYS A 125 2.68 6.74 3.03
C CYS A 125 2.48 7.81 1.95
N VAL A 126 1.88 8.96 2.31
CA VAL A 126 1.76 10.10 1.39
C VAL A 126 3.13 10.61 0.95
N GLU A 127 4.07 10.82 1.88
CA GLU A 127 5.43 11.26 1.52
C GLU A 127 6.15 10.26 0.62
N ARG A 128 6.03 8.97 0.89
CA ARG A 128 6.62 7.92 0.05
C ARG A 128 6.04 7.95 -1.37
N ILE A 129 4.72 8.10 -1.51
CA ILE A 129 4.05 8.19 -2.82
C ILE A 129 4.47 9.47 -3.54
N LEU A 130 4.57 10.61 -2.86
CA LEU A 130 5.00 11.90 -3.44
C LEU A 130 6.41 11.83 -4.04
N LYS A 131 7.33 11.08 -3.43
CA LYS A 131 8.67 10.84 -4.02
C LYS A 131 8.61 10.08 -5.34
N LEU A 132 7.53 9.34 -5.59
CA LEU A 132 7.28 8.55 -6.80
C LEU A 132 6.28 9.22 -7.77
N LYS A 133 5.94 10.49 -7.59
CA LYS A 133 4.90 11.20 -8.36
C LYS A 133 5.10 11.19 -9.89
N ASP A 134 6.33 11.05 -10.35
CA ASP A 134 6.63 11.00 -11.78
C ASP A 134 6.27 9.66 -12.43
N VAL A 135 6.10 8.61 -11.64
CA VAL A 135 5.81 7.25 -12.09
C VAL A 135 4.47 6.73 -11.56
N VAL A 136 4.08 7.06 -10.31
CA VAL A 136 2.76 6.76 -9.76
C VAL A 136 1.76 7.80 -10.26
N ARG A 137 0.86 7.39 -11.16
CA ARG A 137 -0.11 8.29 -11.82
C ARG A 137 -1.45 8.36 -11.13
N SER A 138 -1.87 7.28 -10.51
CA SER A 138 -3.18 7.21 -9.85
C SER A 138 -3.09 6.39 -8.58
N VAL A 139 -3.87 6.82 -7.58
CA VAL A 139 -4.09 6.10 -6.32
C VAL A 139 -5.59 5.86 -6.16
N TYR A 140 -5.98 4.60 -6.10
CA TYR A 140 -7.34 4.18 -5.78
C TYR A 140 -7.42 3.84 -4.29
N VAL A 141 -8.35 4.46 -3.60
CA VAL A 141 -8.54 4.38 -2.15
C VAL A 141 -9.88 3.70 -1.86
N GLY A 142 -9.88 2.67 -1.04
CA GLY A 142 -11.10 1.97 -0.65
C GLY A 142 -11.95 2.77 0.34
N ILE A 143 -11.36 3.17 1.46
CA ILE A 143 -12.03 4.01 2.47
C ILE A 143 -11.10 5.14 2.94
N ARG A 144 -11.70 6.21 3.45
CA ARG A 144 -10.94 7.24 4.18
C ARG A 144 -10.45 6.70 5.51
N GLU A 145 -9.32 7.21 5.96
CA GLU A 145 -8.82 6.90 7.30
C GLU A 145 -9.85 7.39 8.35
N PRO A 146 -10.30 6.51 9.28
CA PRO A 146 -11.26 6.92 10.30
C PRO A 146 -10.70 8.02 11.20
N SER A 147 -11.47 9.09 11.42
CA SER A 147 -11.10 10.27 12.22
C SER A 147 -10.77 9.99 13.71
N THR A 148 -10.89 8.75 14.14
CA THR A 148 -10.57 8.32 15.51
C THR A 148 -9.10 8.51 15.88
N PHE A 149 -8.18 8.62 14.89
CA PHE A 149 -6.74 8.68 15.10
C PHE A 149 -6.08 9.93 14.50
N VAL A 150 -6.67 10.49 13.46
CA VAL A 150 -6.14 11.66 12.76
C VAL A 150 -7.24 12.71 12.65
N ARG A 151 -7.03 13.90 13.23
CA ARG A 151 -8.03 14.98 13.22
C ARG A 151 -8.32 15.52 11.82
N CYS A 152 -7.34 15.49 10.93
CA CYS A 152 -7.46 15.88 9.53
C CYS A 152 -6.40 15.12 8.72
N ASN A 153 -6.82 14.30 7.76
CA ASN A 153 -5.91 13.68 6.80
C ASN A 153 -6.01 14.43 5.48
N ASP A 154 -5.10 15.37 5.24
CA ASP A 154 -4.99 16.11 3.97
C ASP A 154 -4.18 15.34 2.91
N GLY A 155 -3.86 14.06 3.16
CA GLY A 155 -2.99 13.25 2.33
C GLY A 155 -3.47 13.14 0.88
N MET A 156 -4.76 12.86 0.66
CA MET A 156 -5.32 12.78 -0.70
C MET A 156 -5.22 14.13 -1.44
N LYS A 157 -5.48 15.24 -0.73
CA LYS A 157 -5.35 16.59 -1.31
C LYS A 157 -3.91 16.86 -1.74
N ARG A 158 -2.93 16.53 -0.90
CA ARG A 158 -1.50 16.70 -1.22
C ARG A 158 -1.09 15.87 -2.44
N LEU A 159 -1.58 14.63 -2.57
CA LEU A 159 -1.34 13.79 -3.74
C LEU A 159 -1.94 14.42 -5.00
N GLN A 160 -3.17 14.93 -4.93
CA GLN A 160 -3.84 15.61 -6.05
C GLN A 160 -3.13 16.90 -6.48
N GLU A 161 -2.70 17.73 -5.53
CA GLU A 161 -1.93 18.94 -5.79
C GLU A 161 -0.56 18.64 -6.44
N ALA A 162 0.01 17.46 -6.18
CA ALA A 162 1.23 16.97 -6.84
C ALA A 162 1.00 16.35 -8.23
N GLY A 163 -0.25 16.34 -8.73
CA GLY A 163 -0.61 15.82 -10.05
C GLY A 163 -0.90 14.31 -10.09
N ILE A 164 -1.06 13.66 -8.93
CA ILE A 164 -1.48 12.26 -8.84
C ILE A 164 -3.00 12.21 -8.80
N GLU A 165 -3.60 11.42 -9.68
CA GLU A 165 -5.04 11.19 -9.66
C GLU A 165 -5.43 10.35 -8.43
N VAL A 166 -6.35 10.83 -7.60
CA VAL A 166 -6.86 10.07 -6.44
C VAL A 166 -8.35 9.81 -6.61
N ARG A 167 -8.75 8.55 -6.54
CA ARG A 167 -10.14 8.08 -6.65
C ARG A 167 -10.54 7.21 -5.46
N ILE A 168 -11.76 7.38 -4.97
CA ILE A 168 -12.32 6.54 -3.92
C ILE A 168 -13.21 5.48 -4.58
N THR A 169 -13.06 4.22 -4.16
CA THR A 169 -13.87 3.08 -4.64
C THR A 169 -14.98 2.84 -3.61
N GLU A 170 -16.16 3.41 -3.85
CA GLU A 170 -17.24 3.48 -2.82
C GLU A 170 -18.01 2.16 -2.62
N ASP A 171 -18.05 1.31 -3.63
CA ASP A 171 -18.83 0.07 -3.68
C ASP A 171 -18.36 -1.03 -2.72
N MET A 172 -17.14 -0.92 -2.16
CA MET A 172 -16.57 -1.91 -1.24
C MET A 172 -16.43 -1.41 0.20
N LYS A 173 -16.95 -0.25 0.52
CA LYS A 173 -16.73 0.47 1.79
C LYS A 173 -16.98 -0.40 3.03
N GLU A 174 -18.10 -1.10 3.09
CA GLU A 174 -18.46 -1.93 4.25
C GLU A 174 -17.51 -3.13 4.42
N TYR A 175 -17.16 -3.81 3.33
CA TYR A 175 -16.25 -4.95 3.35
C TYR A 175 -14.85 -4.54 3.81
N ILE A 176 -14.37 -3.40 3.32
CA ILE A 176 -13.06 -2.87 3.68
C ILE A 176 -13.05 -2.41 5.14
N LEU A 177 -14.09 -1.69 5.58
CA LEU A 177 -14.19 -1.24 6.98
C LEU A 177 -14.18 -2.44 7.95
N ASN A 178 -14.95 -3.47 7.66
CA ASN A 178 -14.99 -4.67 8.48
C ASN A 178 -13.63 -5.38 8.56
N ALA A 179 -12.92 -5.48 7.43
CA ALA A 179 -11.59 -6.08 7.39
C ALA A 179 -10.56 -5.21 8.15
N SER A 180 -10.61 -3.88 7.96
CA SER A 180 -9.63 -2.97 8.56
C SER A 180 -9.65 -2.96 10.08
N ILE A 181 -10.80 -3.20 10.72
CA ILE A 181 -10.97 -3.22 12.17
C ILE A 181 -10.93 -4.64 12.78
N ALA A 182 -10.84 -5.69 11.96
CA ALA A 182 -10.88 -7.08 12.44
C ALA A 182 -9.77 -7.39 13.45
N GLY A 183 -8.56 -6.90 13.21
CA GLY A 183 -7.42 -7.07 14.11
C GLY A 183 -7.59 -6.43 15.49
N ARG A 184 -8.44 -5.40 15.61
CA ARG A 184 -8.73 -4.71 16.86
C ARG A 184 -9.75 -5.44 17.73
N ARG A 185 -10.72 -6.12 17.10
CA ARG A 185 -11.78 -6.85 17.82
C ARG A 185 -11.24 -8.09 18.55
N THR A 186 -10.27 -8.78 17.98
CA THR A 186 -9.67 -9.99 18.59
C THR A 186 -8.74 -9.69 19.75
N ALA A 187 -8.28 -8.44 19.89
CA ALA A 187 -7.38 -8.03 20.97
C ALA A 187 -8.12 -7.55 22.24
N SER A 188 -9.45 -7.64 22.29
CA SER A 188 -10.29 -7.20 23.42
C SER A 188 -10.83 -8.37 24.26
N LEU A 189 -10.38 -9.61 24.01
CA LEU A 189 -10.66 -10.83 24.79
C LEU A 189 -9.36 -11.23 25.59
#